data_e3914d10fe9610efcb6183ceb48ea9da
#
_entry.id   e3914d10fe9610efcb6183ceb48ea9da
#
_cell.length_a   1.000
_cell.length_b   1.000
_cell.length_c   1.000
_cell.angle_alpha   90.00
_cell.angle_beta   90.00
_cell.angle_gamma   90.00
#
_symmetry.space_group_name_H-M   'P 1'
#
loop_
_entity.id
_entity.type
_entity.pdbx_description
1 polymer ?
#
loop_
_entity_poly.entity_id
_entity_poly.type
_entity_poly.pdbx_seq_one_letter_code
_entity_poly.pdbx_strand_id
1 'polypeptide(L)'
;MDVRSSAVSHFISICASVAVLTSLASSVDADPIDTITVEAQRDKAKLAREVDRFVASAIVQPSHYGESLWRWKDKVCPLVGGLNKEQGEFVLARLSQIAKDVGAPLDSETCKPNLFVIVTPDPELLLKKWWKRDVDLFDGEAGLPVKRFLETPRPVRVWYSASTVGEDGMYSIGLMDESSIRARSNGKTNTMRIHSATRLKLQTTRDIITVIVLVDSTKIGDISFVQLADYIGLVGLAQINFEKKPVDAPTILRLFEGSKESRPTEMTVWDKALLRALYSTSQTDAMQVSQMQSAALKDIAPKSQN
;
A
#
# COMPACT_ATOMS: atom_id res chain seq x y z
N MET A 1 29.99 -16.96 83.10
CA MET A 1 30.77 -15.89 83.72
C MET A 1 30.01 -14.62 83.32
N ASP A 2 29.11 -14.18 84.14
CA ASP A 2 29.29 -13.16 85.16
C ASP A 2 29.62 -11.79 84.49
N VAL A 3 28.98 -10.68 84.73
CA VAL A 3 28.33 -10.18 85.93
C VAL A 3 27.64 -8.83 85.51
N ARG A 4 26.41 -8.62 85.90
CA ARG A 4 25.82 -7.45 86.66
C ARG A 4 26.30 -6.05 86.23
N SER A 5 25.53 -4.98 86.17
CA SER A 5 24.60 -4.48 87.19
C SER A 5 24.07 -3.10 86.79
N SER A 6 22.84 -2.91 86.97
CA SER A 6 22.17 -1.89 87.82
C SER A 6 22.10 -0.44 87.39
N ALA A 7 20.89 -0.02 87.11
CA ALA A 7 20.09 1.04 87.68
C ALA A 7 20.61 2.48 87.70
N VAL A 8 19.83 3.43 87.27
CA VAL A 8 19.05 4.35 88.08
C VAL A 8 18.22 5.32 87.26
N SER A 9 16.99 5.42 87.69
CA SER A 9 15.90 6.33 87.41
C SER A 9 16.27 7.80 87.32
N HIS A 10 15.74 8.52 86.38
CA HIS A 10 15.28 9.91 86.58
C HIS A 10 14.08 10.27 85.71
N PHE A 11 12.96 10.50 86.32
CA PHE A 11 11.75 11.13 85.80
C PHE A 11 12.06 12.55 85.33
N ILE A 12 11.70 12.90 84.08
CA ILE A 12 11.32 14.25 83.73
C ILE A 12 10.14 14.20 82.80
N SER A 13 9.03 14.66 83.28
CA SER A 13 7.76 14.92 82.62
C SER A 13 7.95 16.11 81.66
N ILE A 14 7.69 15.94 80.37
CA ILE A 14 7.51 17.06 79.45
C ILE A 14 6.25 16.78 78.59
N CYS A 15 5.39 17.82 78.66
CA CYS A 15 4.09 17.89 77.98
C CYS A 15 4.13 17.52 76.49
N ALA A 16 3.18 16.63 76.11
CA ALA A 16 2.83 16.33 74.75
C ALA A 16 2.03 17.49 74.13
N SER A 17 2.59 18.17 73.18
CA SER A 17 1.85 19.01 72.25
C SER A 17 1.59 18.20 71.00
N VAL A 18 0.38 17.66 70.81
CA VAL A 18 -0.06 17.00 69.58
C VAL A 18 -0.35 18.08 68.56
N ALA A 19 0.58 18.29 67.64
CA ALA A 19 0.35 19.04 66.42
C ALA A 19 -0.38 18.15 65.43
N VAL A 20 -1.69 18.35 65.27
CA VAL A 20 -2.50 17.74 64.18
C VAL A 20 -2.12 18.41 62.88
N LEU A 21 -1.26 17.76 62.09
CA LEU A 21 -1.02 18.11 60.71
C LEU A 21 -2.22 17.61 59.88
N THR A 22 -3.20 18.48 59.64
CA THR A 22 -4.20 18.32 58.64
C THR A 22 -3.52 18.46 57.28
N SER A 23 -3.20 17.33 56.62
CA SER A 23 -2.81 17.29 55.22
C SER A 23 -4.05 17.66 54.39
N LEU A 24 -4.07 18.90 53.89
CA LEU A 24 -4.93 19.32 52.79
C LEU A 24 -4.49 18.53 51.53
N ALA A 25 -5.14 17.41 51.27
CA ALA A 25 -5.09 16.79 49.99
C ALA A 25 -5.83 17.71 49.01
N SER A 26 -5.09 18.57 48.31
CA SER A 26 -5.60 19.28 47.15
C SER A 26 -5.94 18.23 46.09
N SER A 27 -7.21 17.90 45.95
CA SER A 27 -7.71 17.25 44.77
C SER A 27 -7.47 18.19 43.60
N VAL A 28 -6.46 17.88 42.77
CA VAL A 28 -6.30 18.53 41.48
C VAL A 28 -7.46 17.99 40.64
N ASP A 29 -8.54 18.73 40.58
CA ASP A 29 -9.57 18.51 39.54
C ASP A 29 -8.90 18.77 38.19
N ALA A 30 -8.62 17.72 37.47
CA ALA A 30 -8.14 17.84 36.11
C ALA A 30 -9.21 18.55 35.28
N ASP A 31 -8.84 19.67 34.68
CA ASP A 31 -9.73 20.51 33.89
C ASP A 31 -10.35 19.63 32.77
N PRO A 32 -11.65 19.66 32.53
CA PRO A 32 -12.31 18.85 31.49
C PRO A 32 -11.73 19.08 30.10
N ILE A 33 -11.13 20.23 29.85
CA ILE A 33 -10.42 20.59 28.63
C ILE A 33 -9.18 19.70 28.42
N ASP A 34 -8.42 19.41 29.47
CA ASP A 34 -7.22 18.55 29.36
C ASP A 34 -7.59 17.11 29.03
N THR A 35 -8.70 16.60 29.58
CA THR A 35 -9.19 15.24 29.29
C THR A 35 -9.62 15.11 27.84
N ILE A 36 -10.37 16.05 27.28
CA ILE A 36 -10.80 16.08 25.87
C ILE A 36 -9.58 16.13 24.93
N THR A 37 -8.59 16.93 25.27
CA THR A 37 -7.35 17.05 24.47
C THR A 37 -6.56 15.75 24.44
N VAL A 38 -6.45 15.06 25.57
CA VAL A 38 -5.75 13.77 25.69
C VAL A 38 -6.46 12.67 24.92
N GLU A 39 -7.80 12.61 24.96
CA GLU A 39 -8.58 11.64 24.20
C GLU A 39 -8.44 11.88 22.70
N ALA A 40 -8.58 13.11 22.23
CA ALA A 40 -8.39 13.46 20.82
C ALA A 40 -6.98 13.11 20.31
N GLN A 41 -5.95 13.29 21.13
CA GLN A 41 -4.58 12.90 20.79
C GLN A 41 -4.42 11.38 20.71
N ARG A 42 -5.05 10.61 21.61
CA ARG A 42 -5.06 9.14 21.59
C ARG A 42 -5.75 8.60 20.35
N ASP A 43 -6.88 9.17 19.97
CA ASP A 43 -7.64 8.77 18.78
C ASP A 43 -6.86 9.06 17.50
N LYS A 44 -6.21 10.22 17.42
CA LYS A 44 -5.32 10.57 16.32
C LYS A 44 -4.13 9.61 16.21
N ALA A 45 -3.50 9.27 17.34
CA ALA A 45 -2.39 8.33 17.37
C ALA A 45 -2.84 6.88 17.02
N LYS A 46 -4.07 6.50 17.40
CA LYS A 46 -4.67 5.21 17.02
C LYS A 46 -4.89 5.17 15.51
N LEU A 47 -5.54 6.19 14.94
CA LEU A 47 -5.78 6.30 13.51
C LEU A 47 -4.47 6.26 12.71
N ALA A 48 -3.45 6.97 13.16
CA ALA A 48 -2.13 6.96 12.50
C ALA A 48 -1.56 5.54 12.43
N ARG A 49 -1.59 4.78 13.53
CA ARG A 49 -1.13 3.38 13.54
C ARG A 49 -1.96 2.45 12.65
N GLU A 50 -3.26 2.70 12.52
CA GLU A 50 -4.14 1.94 11.62
C GLU A 50 -3.81 2.22 10.16
N VAL A 51 -3.60 3.49 9.79
CA VAL A 51 -3.18 3.91 8.45
C VAL A 51 -1.81 3.35 8.10
N ASP A 52 -0.84 3.40 9.04
CA ASP A 52 0.50 2.85 8.83
C ASP A 52 0.45 1.35 8.54
N ARG A 53 -0.34 0.59 9.30
CA ARG A 53 -0.54 -0.85 9.09
C ARG A 53 -1.25 -1.14 7.77
N PHE A 54 -2.25 -0.33 7.41
CA PHE A 54 -2.97 -0.46 6.15
C PHE A 54 -2.01 -0.26 4.96
N VAL A 55 -1.30 0.86 4.90
CA VAL A 55 -0.33 1.14 3.83
C VAL A 55 0.72 0.03 3.75
N ALA A 56 1.28 -0.38 4.89
CA ALA A 56 2.33 -1.42 4.93
C ALA A 56 1.84 -2.81 4.52
N SER A 57 0.54 -3.11 4.65
CA SER A 57 -0.04 -4.39 4.23
C SER A 57 -0.58 -4.38 2.81
N ALA A 58 -1.12 -3.24 2.35
CA ALA A 58 -1.80 -3.14 1.07
C ALA A 58 -0.83 -3.17 -0.12
N ILE A 59 0.33 -2.51 0.00
CA ILE A 59 1.31 -2.44 -1.10
C ILE A 59 2.50 -3.37 -0.87
N VAL A 60 3.14 -3.79 -1.97
CA VAL A 60 4.42 -4.49 -1.90
C VAL A 60 5.48 -3.50 -1.42
N GLN A 61 6.10 -3.83 -0.27
CA GLN A 61 7.19 -3.02 0.27
C GLN A 61 8.48 -3.31 -0.50
N PRO A 62 9.35 -2.30 -0.69
CA PRO A 62 10.67 -2.53 -1.24
C PRO A 62 11.42 -3.61 -0.43
N SER A 63 11.96 -4.61 -1.11
CA SER A 63 12.64 -5.75 -0.47
C SER A 63 14.08 -5.43 -0.08
N HIS A 64 14.68 -4.46 -0.77
CA HIS A 64 16.06 -4.04 -0.56
C HIS A 64 16.16 -2.53 -0.37
N TYR A 65 17.17 -2.16 0.41
CA TYR A 65 17.54 -0.75 0.52
C TYR A 65 17.96 -0.21 -0.86
N GLY A 66 17.31 0.86 -1.30
CA GLY A 66 17.58 1.44 -2.61
C GLY A 66 16.53 1.13 -3.69
N GLU A 67 15.55 0.28 -3.40
CA GLU A 67 14.41 0.07 -4.29
C GLU A 67 13.28 1.08 -4.04
N SER A 68 12.66 1.55 -5.13
CA SER A 68 11.46 2.39 -5.04
C SER A 68 10.17 1.55 -5.03
N LEU A 69 9.09 2.15 -4.55
CA LEU A 69 7.75 1.62 -4.77
C LEU A 69 7.45 1.59 -6.28
N TRP A 70 6.77 0.55 -6.72
CA TRP A 70 6.34 0.45 -8.10
C TRP A 70 5.11 1.31 -8.34
N ARG A 71 5.17 2.15 -9.37
CA ARG A 71 4.01 2.93 -9.83
C ARG A 71 4.11 3.25 -11.30
N TRP A 72 3.01 3.64 -11.88
CA TRP A 72 2.98 4.18 -13.22
C TRP A 72 3.68 5.56 -13.25
N LYS A 73 4.64 5.71 -14.14
CA LYS A 73 5.24 6.98 -14.52
C LYS A 73 4.79 7.38 -15.92
N ASP A 74 4.80 6.41 -16.83
CA ASP A 74 4.22 6.56 -18.16
C ASP A 74 2.69 6.53 -18.07
N LYS A 75 2.03 7.09 -19.08
CA LYS A 75 0.59 7.19 -19.12
C LYS A 75 -0.07 5.83 -19.22
N VAL A 76 -1.07 5.60 -18.38
CA VAL A 76 -1.88 4.39 -18.36
C VAL A 76 -2.87 4.39 -19.50
N CYS A 77 -2.90 3.31 -20.26
CA CYS A 77 -3.83 3.06 -21.35
C CYS A 77 -4.60 1.76 -21.08
N PRO A 78 -5.81 1.82 -20.49
CA PRO A 78 -6.56 0.63 -20.16
C PRO A 78 -7.25 0.01 -21.40
N LEU A 79 -7.26 -1.31 -21.47
CA LEU A 79 -8.03 -2.12 -22.41
C LEU A 79 -8.86 -3.13 -21.62
N VAL A 80 -10.16 -3.20 -21.89
CA VAL A 80 -11.07 -4.18 -21.27
C VAL A 80 -11.56 -5.15 -22.31
N GLY A 81 -11.43 -6.45 -22.04
CA GLY A 81 -11.89 -7.54 -22.89
C GLY A 81 -12.72 -8.58 -22.13
N GLY A 82 -13.56 -9.33 -22.87
CA GLY A 82 -14.39 -10.40 -22.29
C GLY A 82 -15.72 -9.95 -21.69
N LEU A 83 -16.05 -8.66 -21.80
CA LEU A 83 -17.36 -8.07 -21.44
C LEU A 83 -18.11 -7.63 -22.69
N ASN A 84 -19.43 -7.42 -22.57
CA ASN A 84 -20.15 -6.73 -23.62
C ASN A 84 -19.75 -5.24 -23.69
N LYS A 85 -20.15 -4.55 -24.77
CA LYS A 85 -19.72 -3.18 -25.02
C LYS A 85 -20.03 -2.22 -23.86
N GLU A 86 -21.27 -2.23 -23.37
CA GLU A 86 -21.74 -1.33 -22.32
C GLU A 86 -20.97 -1.55 -21.00
N GLN A 87 -20.77 -2.80 -20.64
CA GLN A 87 -20.03 -3.19 -19.46
C GLN A 87 -18.54 -2.80 -19.57
N GLY A 88 -17.94 -3.04 -20.73
CA GLY A 88 -16.55 -2.66 -20.99
C GLY A 88 -16.34 -1.14 -20.92
N GLU A 89 -17.22 -0.36 -21.57
CA GLU A 89 -17.20 1.10 -21.52
C GLU A 89 -17.38 1.63 -20.10
N PHE A 90 -18.29 1.02 -19.31
CA PHE A 90 -18.47 1.37 -17.90
C PHE A 90 -17.17 1.18 -17.08
N VAL A 91 -16.52 0.01 -17.22
CA VAL A 91 -15.27 -0.26 -16.51
C VAL A 91 -14.17 0.70 -16.95
N LEU A 92 -14.04 0.99 -18.25
CA LEU A 92 -13.06 1.97 -18.78
C LEU A 92 -13.31 3.38 -18.23
N ALA A 93 -14.56 3.83 -18.23
CA ALA A 93 -14.94 5.15 -17.70
C ALA A 93 -14.62 5.26 -16.20
N ARG A 94 -14.94 4.21 -15.42
CA ARG A 94 -14.68 4.19 -13.97
C ARG A 94 -13.18 4.17 -13.67
N LEU A 95 -12.38 3.37 -14.40
CA LEU A 95 -10.92 3.36 -14.29
C LEU A 95 -10.32 4.73 -14.60
N SER A 96 -10.78 5.36 -15.68
CA SER A 96 -10.33 6.71 -16.08
C SER A 96 -10.68 7.76 -15.01
N GLN A 97 -11.86 7.66 -14.42
CA GLN A 97 -12.29 8.56 -13.32
C GLN A 97 -11.38 8.37 -12.09
N ILE A 98 -11.15 7.11 -11.68
CA ILE A 98 -10.27 6.80 -10.54
C ILE A 98 -8.87 7.35 -10.79
N ALA A 99 -8.29 7.08 -11.97
CA ALA A 99 -6.96 7.56 -12.31
C ALA A 99 -6.84 9.10 -12.20
N LYS A 100 -7.83 9.82 -12.73
CA LYS A 100 -7.91 11.30 -12.61
C LYS A 100 -8.02 11.74 -11.15
N ASP A 101 -8.89 11.11 -10.37
CA ASP A 101 -9.16 11.47 -8.96
C ASP A 101 -7.94 11.30 -8.06
N VAL A 102 -7.07 10.36 -8.39
CA VAL A 102 -5.87 10.04 -7.59
C VAL A 102 -4.58 10.63 -8.15
N GLY A 103 -4.65 11.30 -9.30
CA GLY A 103 -3.48 11.90 -9.96
C GLY A 103 -2.57 10.89 -10.66
N ALA A 104 -3.08 9.70 -11.00
CA ALA A 104 -2.35 8.74 -11.83
C ALA A 104 -2.28 9.23 -13.27
N PRO A 105 -1.15 9.03 -13.97
CA PRO A 105 -1.00 9.49 -15.34
C PRO A 105 -1.93 8.67 -16.26
N LEU A 106 -2.84 9.34 -16.97
CA LEU A 106 -3.78 8.72 -17.90
C LEU A 106 -3.49 9.18 -19.33
N ASP A 107 -3.54 8.25 -20.30
CA ASP A 107 -3.36 8.57 -21.71
C ASP A 107 -4.67 8.96 -22.40
N SER A 108 -4.57 9.35 -23.66
CA SER A 108 -5.70 9.63 -24.55
C SER A 108 -6.45 8.34 -24.93
N GLU A 109 -7.64 8.48 -25.53
CA GLU A 109 -8.46 7.33 -25.93
C GLU A 109 -7.83 6.48 -27.06
N THR A 110 -6.89 7.03 -27.83
CA THR A 110 -6.24 6.37 -28.97
C THR A 110 -4.85 5.87 -28.64
N CYS A 111 -4.61 5.49 -27.40
CA CYS A 111 -3.30 5.07 -26.89
C CYS A 111 -2.99 3.57 -27.16
N LYS A 112 -1.73 3.19 -26.96
CA LYS A 112 -1.31 1.79 -26.98
C LYS A 112 -1.58 1.16 -25.61
N PRO A 113 -2.42 0.12 -25.50
CA PRO A 113 -2.77 -0.49 -24.22
C PRO A 113 -1.55 -1.01 -23.44
N ASN A 114 -1.54 -0.73 -22.13
CA ASN A 114 -0.56 -1.24 -21.18
C ASN A 114 -1.20 -1.71 -19.85
N LEU A 115 -2.48 -1.42 -19.62
CA LEU A 115 -3.28 -1.99 -18.52
C LEU A 115 -4.37 -2.88 -19.16
N PHE A 116 -4.20 -4.19 -19.09
CA PHE A 116 -5.13 -5.15 -19.67
C PHE A 116 -6.05 -5.72 -18.60
N VAL A 117 -7.35 -5.54 -18.77
CA VAL A 117 -8.40 -6.14 -17.95
C VAL A 117 -9.12 -7.20 -18.79
N ILE A 118 -9.03 -8.45 -18.39
CA ILE A 118 -9.59 -9.56 -19.15
C ILE A 118 -10.52 -10.37 -18.26
N VAL A 119 -11.79 -10.44 -18.65
CA VAL A 119 -12.82 -11.21 -17.96
C VAL A 119 -13.08 -12.49 -18.73
N THR A 120 -12.96 -13.64 -18.08
CA THR A 120 -13.11 -14.94 -18.74
C THR A 120 -13.69 -15.98 -17.77
N PRO A 121 -14.51 -16.94 -18.25
CA PRO A 121 -14.98 -18.04 -17.41
C PRO A 121 -13.92 -19.14 -17.21
N ASP A 122 -12.83 -19.13 -17.98
CA ASP A 122 -11.77 -20.13 -17.90
C ASP A 122 -10.38 -19.47 -17.94
N PRO A 123 -9.97 -18.84 -16.81
CA PRO A 123 -8.67 -18.19 -16.71
C PRO A 123 -7.50 -19.19 -16.82
N GLU A 124 -7.68 -20.44 -16.40
CA GLU A 124 -6.64 -21.47 -16.45
C GLU A 124 -6.28 -21.84 -17.90
N LEU A 125 -7.28 -22.01 -18.75
CA LEU A 125 -7.05 -22.29 -20.15
C LEU A 125 -6.37 -21.12 -20.86
N LEU A 126 -6.79 -19.89 -20.55
CA LEU A 126 -6.20 -18.68 -21.10
C LEU A 126 -4.72 -18.57 -20.72
N LEU A 127 -4.41 -18.75 -19.44
CA LEU A 127 -3.05 -18.69 -18.91
C LEU A 127 -2.15 -19.77 -19.49
N LYS A 128 -2.65 -21.01 -19.65
CA LYS A 128 -1.92 -22.09 -20.33
C LYS A 128 -1.60 -21.76 -21.79
N LYS A 129 -2.53 -21.12 -22.51
CA LYS A 129 -2.30 -20.68 -23.89
C LYS A 129 -1.24 -19.58 -23.96
N TRP A 130 -1.30 -18.59 -23.07
CA TRP A 130 -0.31 -17.51 -22.98
C TRP A 130 1.07 -18.05 -22.66
N TRP A 131 1.19 -18.87 -21.63
CA TRP A 131 2.46 -19.48 -21.24
C TRP A 131 3.15 -20.25 -22.38
N LYS A 132 2.35 -20.96 -23.20
CA LYS A 132 2.90 -21.70 -24.33
C LYS A 132 3.30 -20.83 -25.53
N ARG A 133 2.63 -19.69 -25.70
CA ARG A 133 2.79 -18.85 -26.89
C ARG A 133 3.78 -17.73 -26.72
N ASP A 134 3.84 -17.18 -25.54
CA ASP A 134 4.53 -15.93 -25.29
C ASP A 134 5.04 -15.88 -23.82
N VAL A 135 6.18 -16.51 -23.58
CA VAL A 135 6.84 -16.48 -22.27
C VAL A 135 7.29 -15.07 -21.92
N ASP A 136 7.57 -14.23 -22.93
CA ASP A 136 8.02 -12.85 -22.76
C ASP A 136 6.94 -11.95 -22.17
N LEU A 137 5.66 -12.36 -22.27
CA LEU A 137 4.55 -11.68 -21.60
C LEU A 137 4.73 -11.62 -20.07
N PHE A 138 5.50 -12.53 -19.51
CA PHE A 138 5.82 -12.61 -18.09
C PHE A 138 7.27 -12.16 -17.79
N ASP A 139 7.82 -11.24 -18.58
CA ASP A 139 9.18 -10.72 -18.46
C ASP A 139 10.27 -11.80 -18.54
N GLY A 140 9.94 -12.96 -19.16
CA GLY A 140 10.78 -14.16 -19.18
C GLY A 140 11.14 -14.69 -17.80
N GLU A 141 10.47 -14.24 -16.77
CA GLU A 141 10.64 -14.78 -15.43
C GLU A 141 10.04 -16.19 -15.37
N ALA A 142 10.86 -17.17 -14.99
CA ALA A 142 10.45 -18.54 -14.70
C ALA A 142 10.64 -18.77 -13.20
N GLY A 143 9.83 -18.13 -12.36
CA GLY A 143 10.02 -18.21 -10.92
C GLY A 143 8.71 -18.37 -10.14
N LEU A 144 8.84 -18.35 -8.80
CA LEU A 144 7.70 -18.44 -7.89
C LEU A 144 6.60 -17.41 -8.16
N PRO A 145 6.90 -16.12 -8.52
CA PRO A 145 5.85 -15.14 -8.81
C PRO A 145 4.97 -15.55 -10.00
N VAL A 146 5.58 -15.98 -11.11
CA VAL A 146 4.84 -16.44 -12.30
C VAL A 146 4.02 -17.68 -11.97
N LYS A 147 4.62 -18.65 -11.28
CA LYS A 147 3.92 -19.86 -10.86
C LYS A 147 2.70 -19.54 -10.00
N ARG A 148 2.82 -18.62 -9.05
CA ARG A 148 1.68 -18.17 -8.23
C ARG A 148 0.58 -17.53 -9.07
N PHE A 149 0.94 -16.65 -10.00
CA PHE A 149 -0.03 -16.04 -10.90
C PHE A 149 -0.77 -17.07 -11.75
N LEU A 150 -0.05 -18.06 -12.31
CA LEU A 150 -0.61 -19.09 -13.16
C LEU A 150 -1.46 -20.12 -12.40
N GLU A 151 -1.01 -20.54 -11.21
CA GLU A 151 -1.55 -21.72 -10.54
C GLU A 151 -2.45 -21.41 -9.32
N THR A 152 -2.41 -20.18 -8.77
CA THR A 152 -3.24 -19.84 -7.60
C THR A 152 -4.63 -19.38 -8.02
N PRO A 153 -5.70 -20.18 -7.77
CA PRO A 153 -7.06 -19.78 -8.13
C PRO A 153 -7.54 -18.62 -7.27
N ARG A 154 -7.80 -17.47 -7.88
CA ARG A 154 -8.39 -16.29 -7.24
C ARG A 154 -9.47 -15.70 -8.13
N PRO A 155 -10.49 -15.01 -7.58
CA PRO A 155 -11.49 -14.30 -8.39
C PRO A 155 -10.86 -13.26 -9.32
N VAL A 156 -9.81 -12.58 -8.84
CA VAL A 156 -9.00 -11.66 -9.63
C VAL A 156 -7.53 -11.99 -9.43
N ARG A 157 -6.80 -12.17 -10.53
CA ARG A 157 -5.35 -12.34 -10.55
C ARG A 157 -4.71 -11.16 -11.23
N VAL A 158 -3.58 -10.70 -10.70
CA VAL A 158 -2.89 -9.55 -11.26
C VAL A 158 -1.42 -9.88 -11.48
N TRP A 159 -0.94 -9.54 -12.67
CA TRP A 159 0.48 -9.57 -13.02
C TRP A 159 0.98 -8.15 -13.23
N TYR A 160 2.11 -7.83 -12.66
CA TYR A 160 2.77 -6.54 -12.80
C TYR A 160 4.13 -6.72 -13.45
N SER A 161 4.39 -5.98 -14.52
CA SER A 161 5.69 -5.84 -15.13
C SER A 161 6.23 -4.44 -14.87
N ALA A 162 7.47 -4.33 -14.43
CA ALA A 162 8.10 -3.05 -14.16
C ALA A 162 9.53 -3.01 -14.67
N SER A 163 9.95 -1.83 -15.09
CA SER A 163 11.34 -1.55 -15.46
C SER A 163 12.05 -0.78 -14.37
N THR A 164 13.36 -1.03 -14.23
CA THR A 164 14.22 -0.18 -13.42
C THR A 164 14.69 0.99 -14.28
N VAL A 165 14.51 2.21 -13.79
CA VAL A 165 14.88 3.45 -14.49
C VAL A 165 15.93 4.18 -13.68
N GLY A 166 17.04 4.59 -14.33
CA GLY A 166 18.11 5.38 -13.72
C GLY A 166 17.75 6.87 -13.57
N GLU A 167 18.61 7.62 -12.86
CA GLU A 167 18.48 9.08 -12.73
C GLU A 167 18.51 9.80 -14.09
N ASP A 168 19.18 9.24 -15.08
CA ASP A 168 19.26 9.73 -16.46
C ASP A 168 18.03 9.41 -17.31
N GLY A 169 17.01 8.76 -16.72
CA GLY A 169 15.82 8.30 -17.42
C GLY A 169 16.05 7.08 -18.31
N MET A 170 17.25 6.50 -18.29
CA MET A 170 17.55 5.29 -19.04
C MET A 170 16.94 4.08 -18.35
N TYR A 171 16.18 3.30 -19.10
CA TYR A 171 15.69 2.02 -18.63
C TYR A 171 16.84 1.03 -18.49
N SER A 172 16.93 0.36 -17.35
CA SER A 172 17.68 -0.89 -17.28
C SER A 172 16.91 -1.88 -18.13
N ILE A 173 17.44 -2.16 -19.30
CA ILE A 173 16.87 -3.19 -20.16
C ILE A 173 17.01 -4.49 -19.38
N GLY A 174 15.89 -4.96 -18.81
CA GLY A 174 15.77 -6.30 -18.29
C GLY A 174 16.17 -7.30 -19.39
N LEU A 175 16.50 -8.50 -19.02
CA LEU A 175 17.13 -9.56 -19.84
C LEU A 175 16.42 -9.94 -21.17
N MET A 176 15.35 -9.24 -21.59
CA MET A 176 14.31 -9.80 -22.44
C MET A 176 13.97 -9.04 -23.72
N ASP A 177 14.63 -7.95 -24.03
CA ASP A 177 14.48 -7.37 -25.37
C ASP A 177 15.52 -7.98 -26.32
N GLU A 178 15.11 -8.33 -27.55
CA GLU A 178 16.03 -8.82 -28.61
C GLU A 178 17.20 -7.85 -28.85
N SER A 179 16.97 -6.56 -28.66
CA SER A 179 18.00 -5.54 -28.73
C SER A 179 19.01 -5.67 -27.59
N SER A 180 18.59 -6.11 -26.40
CA SER A 180 19.46 -6.34 -25.22
C SER A 180 20.31 -7.59 -25.41
N ILE A 181 19.75 -8.64 -26.03
CA ILE A 181 20.49 -9.87 -26.37
C ILE A 181 21.56 -9.54 -27.42
N ARG A 182 21.21 -8.76 -28.44
CA ARG A 182 22.17 -8.27 -29.43
C ARG A 182 23.22 -7.32 -28.84
N ALA A 183 22.83 -6.42 -27.92
CA ALA A 183 23.75 -5.53 -27.22
C ALA A 183 24.76 -6.29 -26.37
N ARG A 184 24.33 -7.38 -25.70
CA ARG A 184 25.24 -8.29 -24.96
C ARG A 184 26.17 -9.06 -25.88
N SER A 185 25.67 -9.57 -27.01
CA SER A 185 26.51 -10.27 -27.99
C SER A 185 27.60 -9.36 -28.61
N ASN A 186 27.34 -8.04 -28.64
CA ASN A 186 28.26 -7.04 -29.14
C ASN A 186 29.12 -6.36 -28.04
N GLY A 187 29.13 -6.90 -26.81
CA GLY A 187 29.96 -6.37 -25.71
C GLY A 187 29.50 -4.99 -25.17
N LYS A 188 28.33 -4.50 -25.56
CA LYS A 188 27.72 -3.31 -24.99
C LYS A 188 26.86 -3.68 -23.79
N THR A 189 27.44 -3.59 -22.60
CA THR A 189 26.67 -3.61 -21.36
C THR A 189 25.99 -2.27 -21.16
N ASN A 190 24.67 -2.25 -21.02
CA ASN A 190 23.95 -1.07 -20.56
C ASN A 190 24.31 -0.83 -19.09
N THR A 191 25.32 -0.03 -18.85
CA THR A 191 25.70 0.40 -17.51
C THR A 191 24.88 1.65 -17.17
N MET A 192 23.98 1.53 -16.19
CA MET A 192 23.39 2.70 -15.58
C MET A 192 24.47 3.56 -14.95
N ARG A 193 24.49 4.85 -15.29
CA ARG A 193 25.37 5.82 -14.63
C ARG A 193 24.68 6.35 -13.38
N ILE A 194 25.31 6.14 -12.25
CA ILE A 194 24.90 6.67 -10.96
C ILE A 194 25.70 7.94 -10.72
N HIS A 195 25.04 9.09 -10.67
CA HIS A 195 25.71 10.39 -10.55
C HIS A 195 25.82 10.89 -9.11
N SER A 196 25.00 10.41 -8.18
CA SER A 196 25.07 10.83 -6.78
C SER A 196 24.89 9.67 -5.82
N ALA A 197 25.78 9.54 -4.84
CA ALA A 197 25.68 8.58 -3.75
C ALA A 197 25.12 9.26 -2.51
N THR A 198 23.81 9.56 -2.48
CA THR A 198 23.15 10.07 -1.27
C THR A 198 22.25 9.00 -0.66
N ARG A 199 22.20 8.92 0.69
CA ARG A 199 21.30 8.02 1.40
C ARG A 199 19.85 8.50 1.42
N LEU A 200 19.60 9.73 1.01
CA LEU A 200 18.28 10.37 1.03
C LEU A 200 17.50 10.21 -0.28
N LYS A 201 18.22 9.91 -1.37
CA LYS A 201 17.61 9.71 -2.69
C LYS A 201 17.94 8.36 -3.25
N LEU A 202 16.92 7.70 -3.78
CA LEU A 202 17.08 6.49 -4.58
C LEU A 202 17.63 6.86 -5.95
N GLN A 203 18.57 6.07 -6.41
CA GLN A 203 19.25 6.29 -7.69
C GLN A 203 18.50 5.67 -8.86
N THR A 204 17.58 4.78 -8.54
CA THR A 204 16.73 4.11 -9.52
C THR A 204 15.29 4.11 -9.05
N THR A 205 14.37 4.13 -10.00
CA THR A 205 12.95 3.95 -9.78
C THR A 205 12.46 2.65 -10.42
N ARG A 206 11.33 2.15 -9.93
CA ARG A 206 10.64 0.98 -10.49
C ARG A 206 9.34 1.47 -11.11
N ASP A 207 9.36 1.61 -12.43
CA ASP A 207 8.22 2.13 -13.18
C ASP A 207 7.42 0.96 -13.75
N ILE A 208 6.12 0.91 -13.43
CA ILE A 208 5.21 -0.09 -14.00
C ILE A 208 5.09 0.19 -15.49
N ILE A 209 5.28 -0.85 -16.31
CA ILE A 209 5.18 -0.78 -17.76
C ILE A 209 3.97 -1.53 -18.31
N THR A 210 3.55 -2.61 -17.63
CA THR A 210 2.38 -3.38 -18.02
C THR A 210 1.72 -3.97 -16.78
N VAL A 211 0.39 -3.96 -16.77
CA VAL A 211 -0.42 -4.68 -15.78
C VAL A 211 -1.45 -5.53 -16.49
N ILE A 212 -1.58 -6.80 -16.08
CA ILE A 212 -2.61 -7.70 -16.53
C ILE A 212 -3.51 -8.05 -15.35
N VAL A 213 -4.78 -7.67 -15.43
CA VAL A 213 -5.83 -8.02 -14.48
C VAL A 213 -6.72 -9.09 -15.10
N LEU A 214 -6.66 -10.29 -14.58
CA LEU A 214 -7.45 -11.42 -15.07
C LEU A 214 -8.58 -11.73 -14.08
N VAL A 215 -9.82 -11.58 -14.54
CA VAL A 215 -11.04 -11.78 -13.75
C VAL A 215 -11.70 -13.09 -14.12
N ASP A 216 -11.93 -13.95 -13.14
CA ASP A 216 -12.69 -15.19 -13.27
C ASP A 216 -14.20 -14.87 -13.14
N SER A 217 -14.90 -14.83 -14.27
CA SER A 217 -16.33 -14.48 -14.27
C SER A 217 -17.20 -15.48 -13.53
N THR A 218 -16.72 -16.70 -13.26
CA THR A 218 -17.46 -17.72 -12.50
C THR A 218 -17.39 -17.47 -10.98
N LYS A 219 -16.44 -16.62 -10.51
CA LYS A 219 -16.21 -16.36 -9.08
C LYS A 219 -16.63 -14.97 -8.61
N ILE A 220 -17.20 -14.14 -9.51
CA ILE A 220 -17.62 -12.78 -9.18
C ILE A 220 -19.14 -12.63 -8.99
N GLY A 221 -19.91 -13.67 -9.17
CA GLY A 221 -21.37 -13.86 -9.08
C GLY A 221 -22.24 -12.66 -8.65
N ASP A 222 -22.20 -12.31 -7.38
CA ASP A 222 -23.05 -11.28 -6.75
C ASP A 222 -22.38 -9.91 -6.61
N ILE A 223 -21.21 -9.71 -7.20
CA ILE A 223 -20.45 -8.46 -7.15
C ILE A 223 -20.98 -7.50 -8.21
N SER A 224 -21.26 -6.26 -7.81
CA SER A 224 -21.68 -5.22 -8.74
C SER A 224 -20.55 -4.78 -9.66
N PHE A 225 -20.90 -4.21 -10.85
CA PHE A 225 -19.89 -3.65 -11.75
C PHE A 225 -19.11 -2.49 -11.13
N VAL A 226 -19.74 -1.70 -10.24
CA VAL A 226 -19.08 -0.62 -9.51
C VAL A 226 -17.99 -1.21 -8.61
N GLN A 227 -18.33 -2.21 -7.79
CA GLN A 227 -17.37 -2.87 -6.91
C GLN A 227 -16.21 -3.50 -7.68
N LEU A 228 -16.53 -4.19 -8.78
CA LEU A 228 -15.51 -4.83 -9.62
C LEU A 228 -14.59 -3.80 -10.28
N ALA A 229 -15.15 -2.74 -10.88
CA ALA A 229 -14.38 -1.69 -11.52
C ALA A 229 -13.48 -0.94 -10.50
N ASP A 230 -13.98 -0.68 -9.30
CA ASP A 230 -13.24 -0.04 -8.22
C ASP A 230 -12.09 -0.93 -7.72
N TYR A 231 -12.34 -2.24 -7.56
CA TYR A 231 -11.29 -3.19 -7.23
C TYR A 231 -10.21 -3.23 -8.32
N ILE A 232 -10.61 -3.34 -9.58
CA ILE A 232 -9.71 -3.31 -10.73
C ILE A 232 -8.92 -2.01 -10.77
N GLY A 233 -9.58 -0.87 -10.48
CA GLY A 233 -8.91 0.43 -10.40
C GLY A 233 -7.79 0.46 -9.37
N LEU A 234 -8.05 -0.06 -8.18
CA LEU A 234 -7.03 -0.11 -7.12
C LEU A 234 -5.86 -1.00 -7.52
N VAL A 235 -6.14 -2.25 -7.94
CA VAL A 235 -5.08 -3.22 -8.27
C VAL A 235 -4.39 -2.92 -9.61
N GLY A 236 -5.03 -2.18 -10.51
CA GLY A 236 -4.44 -1.75 -11.78
C GLY A 236 -3.51 -0.54 -11.65
N LEU A 237 -3.75 0.30 -10.64
CA LEU A 237 -2.99 1.53 -10.43
C LEU A 237 -1.90 1.42 -9.34
N ALA A 238 -1.92 0.40 -8.51
CA ALA A 238 -0.91 0.17 -7.47
C ALA A 238 -0.49 -1.29 -7.42
N GLN A 239 0.77 -1.56 -7.14
CA GLN A 239 1.25 -2.93 -6.88
C GLN A 239 0.77 -3.41 -5.52
N ILE A 240 -0.31 -4.17 -5.52
CA ILE A 240 -0.94 -4.69 -4.31
C ILE A 240 -0.25 -5.95 -3.80
N ASN A 241 -0.10 -6.03 -2.49
CA ASN A 241 0.48 -7.20 -1.83
C ASN A 241 -0.60 -8.27 -1.54
N PHE A 242 -0.76 -9.22 -2.44
CA PHE A 242 -1.72 -10.32 -2.27
C PHE A 242 -1.24 -11.44 -1.33
N GLU A 243 -0.03 -11.37 -0.82
CA GLU A 243 0.51 -12.35 0.14
C GLU A 243 0.16 -11.98 1.59
N LYS A 244 -0.11 -10.70 1.84
CA LYS A 244 -0.57 -10.22 3.14
C LYS A 244 -2.09 -10.11 3.12
N LYS A 245 -2.72 -10.54 4.20
CA LYS A 245 -4.14 -10.22 4.42
C LYS A 245 -4.28 -8.73 4.65
N PRO A 246 -5.27 -8.08 4.04
CA PRO A 246 -5.61 -6.70 4.39
C PRO A 246 -5.82 -6.62 5.89
N VAL A 247 -5.27 -5.57 6.53
CA VAL A 247 -5.59 -5.26 7.92
C VAL A 247 -7.09 -4.95 8.05
N ASP A 248 -7.58 -4.91 9.27
CA ASP A 248 -8.97 -4.55 9.54
C ASP A 248 -9.22 -3.06 9.29
N ALA A 249 -9.22 -2.72 7.99
CA ALA A 249 -9.45 -1.39 7.45
C ALA A 249 -10.58 -1.44 6.42
N PRO A 250 -11.36 -0.37 6.26
CA PRO A 250 -12.38 -0.29 5.22
C PRO A 250 -11.71 -0.11 3.85
N THR A 251 -11.49 -1.20 3.13
CA THR A 251 -10.82 -1.21 1.82
C THR A 251 -11.55 -2.12 0.84
N ILE A 252 -11.58 -1.74 -0.43
CA ILE A 252 -12.14 -2.55 -1.51
C ILE A 252 -11.35 -3.86 -1.72
N LEU A 253 -10.12 -3.97 -1.20
CA LEU A 253 -9.34 -5.21 -1.24
C LEU A 253 -10.05 -6.38 -0.52
N ARG A 254 -10.98 -6.08 0.39
CA ARG A 254 -11.80 -7.08 1.08
C ARG A 254 -13.05 -7.51 0.30
N LEU A 255 -13.20 -7.10 -0.96
CA LEU A 255 -14.37 -7.38 -1.79
C LEU A 255 -14.71 -8.87 -1.87
N PHE A 256 -13.71 -9.73 -1.87
CA PHE A 256 -13.87 -11.18 -1.96
C PHE A 256 -13.78 -11.90 -0.61
N GLU A 257 -13.80 -11.14 0.49
CA GLU A 257 -13.75 -11.67 1.85
C GLU A 257 -15.11 -11.50 2.56
N GLY A 258 -15.41 -12.40 3.49
CA GLY A 258 -16.59 -12.28 4.35
C GLY A 258 -17.94 -12.44 3.64
N SER A 259 -19.00 -11.99 4.30
CA SER A 259 -20.36 -12.02 3.79
C SER A 259 -20.65 -10.83 2.86
N LYS A 260 -21.73 -10.93 2.09
CA LYS A 260 -22.14 -9.86 1.15
C LYS A 260 -22.36 -8.51 1.86
N GLU A 261 -22.91 -8.57 3.08
CA GLU A 261 -23.25 -7.39 3.88
C GLU A 261 -22.01 -6.66 4.41
N SER A 262 -20.89 -7.36 4.56
CA SER A 262 -19.61 -6.81 5.05
C SER A 262 -18.71 -6.26 3.94
N ARG A 263 -19.08 -6.47 2.67
CA ARG A 263 -18.28 -6.04 1.54
C ARG A 263 -18.40 -4.54 1.29
N PRO A 264 -17.31 -3.85 0.95
CA PRO A 264 -17.39 -2.46 0.50
C PRO A 264 -18.27 -2.33 -0.74
N THR A 265 -19.11 -1.32 -0.79
CA THR A 265 -20.00 -1.05 -1.95
C THR A 265 -19.28 -0.39 -3.10
N GLU A 266 -18.18 0.31 -2.82
CA GLU A 266 -17.33 1.02 -3.76
C GLU A 266 -15.92 1.24 -3.17
N MET A 267 -15.02 1.83 -3.94
CA MET A 267 -13.71 2.27 -3.48
C MET A 267 -13.83 3.25 -2.31
N THR A 268 -13.19 2.92 -1.20
CA THR A 268 -13.30 3.66 0.05
C THR A 268 -12.41 4.90 0.08
N VAL A 269 -12.59 5.73 1.09
CA VAL A 269 -11.68 6.87 1.35
C VAL A 269 -10.25 6.39 1.58
N TRP A 270 -10.08 5.22 2.23
CA TRP A 270 -8.76 4.62 2.49
C TRP A 270 -8.06 4.19 1.21
N ASP A 271 -8.78 3.59 0.28
CA ASP A 271 -8.24 3.18 -1.02
C ASP A 271 -7.82 4.40 -1.85
N LYS A 272 -8.66 5.44 -1.88
CA LYS A 272 -8.35 6.70 -2.58
C LYS A 272 -7.15 7.39 -1.95
N ALA A 273 -7.07 7.41 -0.62
CA ALA A 273 -5.94 7.98 0.10
C ALA A 273 -4.64 7.22 -0.18
N LEU A 274 -4.68 5.88 -0.24
CA LEU A 274 -3.54 5.05 -0.62
C LEU A 274 -3.02 5.40 -2.01
N LEU A 275 -3.90 5.47 -3.01
CA LEU A 275 -3.52 5.82 -4.38
C LEU A 275 -3.00 7.25 -4.50
N ARG A 276 -3.70 8.25 -3.91
CA ARG A 276 -3.23 9.64 -3.91
C ARG A 276 -1.87 9.77 -3.24
N ALA A 277 -1.68 9.11 -2.12
CA ALA A 277 -0.39 9.09 -1.43
C ALA A 277 0.70 8.49 -2.31
N LEU A 278 0.43 7.39 -3.03
CA LEU A 278 1.37 6.77 -3.97
C LEU A 278 1.79 7.74 -5.09
N TYR A 279 0.83 8.47 -5.67
CA TYR A 279 1.10 9.36 -6.81
C TYR A 279 1.60 10.76 -6.41
N SER A 280 1.36 11.21 -5.18
CA SER A 280 1.85 12.50 -4.67
C SER A 280 3.24 12.43 -4.04
N THR A 281 3.69 11.24 -3.63
CA THR A 281 5.00 11.05 -2.99
C THR A 281 6.11 10.98 -4.03
N SER A 282 7.30 11.51 -3.70
CA SER A 282 8.45 11.41 -4.60
C SER A 282 8.94 9.97 -4.73
N GLN A 283 9.06 9.48 -5.96
CA GLN A 283 9.52 8.10 -6.23
C GLN A 283 11.02 7.91 -5.96
N THR A 284 11.79 8.99 -5.95
CA THR A 284 13.24 8.94 -5.67
C THR A 284 13.58 9.15 -4.21
N ASP A 285 12.61 9.40 -3.33
CA ASP A 285 12.87 9.58 -1.91
C ASP A 285 13.07 8.24 -1.20
N ALA A 286 14.11 8.13 -0.39
CA ALA A 286 14.38 6.91 0.38
C ALA A 286 13.32 6.65 1.48
N MET A 287 12.55 7.67 1.86
CA MET A 287 11.49 7.61 2.87
C MET A 287 10.08 7.51 2.28
N GLN A 288 9.94 7.02 1.05
CA GLN A 288 8.66 6.95 0.31
C GLN A 288 7.51 6.38 1.13
N VAL A 289 7.74 5.25 1.81
CA VAL A 289 6.68 4.58 2.59
C VAL A 289 6.18 5.48 3.72
N SER A 290 7.07 6.12 4.46
CA SER A 290 6.71 7.03 5.56
C SER A 290 6.01 8.29 5.04
N GLN A 291 6.44 8.82 3.90
CA GLN A 291 5.77 9.96 3.25
C GLN A 291 4.37 9.56 2.80
N MET A 292 4.23 8.37 2.21
CA MET A 292 2.96 7.82 1.78
C MET A 292 2.00 7.60 2.95
N GLN A 293 2.46 7.06 4.08
CA GLN A 293 1.70 6.92 5.32
C GLN A 293 1.20 8.29 5.84
N SER A 294 2.09 9.28 5.87
CA SER A 294 1.76 10.64 6.30
C SER A 294 0.75 11.32 5.38
N ALA A 295 0.88 11.13 4.06
CA ALA A 295 -0.06 11.66 3.07
C ALA A 295 -1.44 10.99 3.17
N ALA A 296 -1.48 9.66 3.28
CA ALA A 296 -2.72 8.92 3.45
C ALA A 296 -3.44 9.31 4.76
N LEU A 297 -2.71 9.49 5.86
CA LEU A 297 -3.28 9.95 7.12
C LEU A 297 -3.97 11.31 7.01
N LYS A 298 -3.38 12.25 6.25
CA LYS A 298 -3.99 13.58 6.02
C LYS A 298 -5.32 13.49 5.26
N ASP A 299 -5.42 12.54 4.32
CA ASP A 299 -6.65 12.36 3.52
C ASP A 299 -7.74 11.63 4.31
N ILE A 300 -7.36 10.69 5.19
CA ILE A 300 -8.28 9.87 5.98
C ILE A 300 -8.75 10.59 7.25
N ALA A 301 -7.87 11.39 7.88
CA ALA A 301 -8.20 12.10 9.10
C ALA A 301 -9.39 13.05 8.88
N PRO A 302 -10.36 13.10 9.81
CA PRO A 302 -11.45 14.05 9.71
C PRO A 302 -10.89 15.48 9.64
N LYS A 303 -11.32 16.22 8.62
CA LYS A 303 -10.92 17.63 8.50
C LYS A 303 -11.50 18.37 9.71
N SER A 304 -10.65 18.95 10.54
CA SER A 304 -11.12 19.85 11.59
C SER A 304 -11.95 20.94 10.93
N GLN A 305 -13.23 21.03 11.30
CA GLN A 305 -14.06 22.16 10.92
C GLN A 305 -13.48 23.39 11.64
N ASN A 306 -12.81 24.25 10.87
CA ASN A 306 -12.48 25.60 11.31
C ASN A 306 -13.73 26.48 11.21
#